data_a09dc785c60037ebe1623ebf0efad1f0
#
_entry.id   a09dc785c60037ebe1623ebf0efad1f0
#
_cell.length_a   1.000
_cell.length_b   1.000
_cell.length_c   1.000
_cell.angle_alpha   90.00
_cell.angle_beta   90.00
_cell.angle_gamma   90.00
#
_symmetry.space_group_name_H-M   'P 1'
#
loop_
_entity.id
_entity.type
_entity.pdbx_description
1 polymer ?
#
loop_
_entity_poly.entity_id
_entity_poly.type
_entity_poly.pdbx_seq_one_letter_code
_entity_poly.pdbx_strand_id
1 'polypeptide(L)'
;MLRWWNDIQFANPELFVLFALIPILALAYLFRLKKQKARITLSGLQFLPSEASKVQLYARHIPFVLSLIGFSLLIICLARPQSSLSWQDVTTEGIDIIITMDISSSMLAEDLKPNRLEASKNVAMDFISNRPNDRIGLVTFSGESFTQSPLTTDHSVLKNLFKDVKNGMIEDGTAIGLGLATAVNRIKDSDAKSKVVILLTDGFNTTGTIPPLTAAEIAREFGVRTYTIGLGTNGMAPMPYQNGFGGTSYQNVEVRIDEQTMKEISQMTGGKYFRATNNRSLAAIYEEIDQLEKSKIEVTEYRKKKEEFFPFALIAGIVFALQFMITNTIFKTIN
;
A
#
# COMPACT_ATOMS: atom_id res chain seq x y z
N MET A 1 -1.78 23.10 -20.02
CA MET A 1 -1.84 22.08 -21.10
C MET A 1 -0.48 21.50 -21.52
N LEU A 2 0.66 22.12 -21.18
CA LEU A 2 2.00 21.67 -21.63
C LEU A 2 2.75 20.69 -20.70
N ARG A 3 2.21 20.39 -19.51
CA ARG A 3 2.82 19.41 -18.57
C ARG A 3 2.58 17.93 -18.97
N TRP A 4 1.54 17.66 -19.71
CA TRP A 4 1.12 16.31 -20.10
C TRP A 4 2.15 15.56 -20.96
N TRP A 5 2.93 16.26 -21.80
CA TRP A 5 3.92 15.66 -22.70
C TRP A 5 5.18 15.12 -21.99
N ASN A 6 5.53 15.68 -20.83
CA ASN A 6 6.77 15.30 -20.14
C ASN A 6 6.65 13.96 -19.39
N ASP A 7 5.42 13.47 -19.19
CA ASP A 7 5.15 12.26 -18.41
C ASP A 7 4.82 11.04 -19.29
N ILE A 8 4.86 11.21 -20.63
CA ILE A 8 4.56 10.11 -21.57
C ILE A 8 5.78 9.21 -21.73
N GLN A 9 5.61 7.94 -21.38
CA GLN A 9 6.56 6.87 -21.66
C GLN A 9 5.97 5.94 -22.75
N PHE A 10 6.80 5.49 -23.68
CA PHE A 10 6.36 4.54 -24.70
C PHE A 10 6.66 3.11 -24.24
N ALA A 11 5.64 2.24 -24.31
CA ALA A 11 5.81 0.84 -23.93
C ALA A 11 6.69 0.08 -24.93
N ASN A 12 6.57 0.41 -26.23
CA ASN A 12 7.30 -0.26 -27.30
C ASN A 12 8.06 0.76 -28.17
N PRO A 13 9.15 1.37 -27.66
CA PRO A 13 9.91 2.38 -28.42
C PRO A 13 10.58 1.80 -29.69
N GLU A 14 10.78 0.49 -29.73
CA GLU A 14 11.34 -0.23 -30.87
C GLU A 14 10.53 -0.02 -32.16
N LEU A 15 9.21 0.19 -32.03
CA LEU A 15 8.32 0.40 -33.18
C LEU A 15 8.55 1.74 -33.88
N PHE A 16 9.32 2.65 -33.32
CA PHE A 16 9.74 3.86 -34.02
C PHE A 16 10.64 3.58 -35.21
N VAL A 17 11.24 2.39 -35.32
CA VAL A 17 11.95 1.94 -36.54
C VAL A 17 11.02 1.99 -37.76
N LEU A 18 9.71 1.84 -37.60
CA LEU A 18 8.73 1.95 -38.69
C LEU A 18 8.70 3.36 -39.33
N PHE A 19 9.17 4.40 -38.63
CA PHE A 19 9.34 5.71 -39.25
C PHE A 19 10.29 5.69 -40.47
N ALA A 20 11.19 4.71 -40.57
CA ALA A 20 12.04 4.53 -41.73
C ALA A 20 11.25 4.18 -43.01
N LEU A 21 10.00 3.69 -42.88
CA LEU A 21 9.11 3.45 -44.01
C LEU A 21 8.64 4.77 -44.68
N ILE A 22 8.52 5.85 -43.91
CA ILE A 22 8.02 7.15 -44.42
C ILE A 22 8.90 7.71 -45.56
N PRO A 23 10.22 7.85 -45.42
CA PRO A 23 11.07 8.30 -46.51
C PRO A 23 11.07 7.32 -47.69
N ILE A 24 10.95 6.00 -47.45
CA ILE A 24 10.85 4.99 -48.52
C ILE A 24 9.57 5.20 -49.33
N LEU A 25 8.43 5.40 -48.66
CA LEU A 25 7.14 5.69 -49.30
C LEU A 25 7.19 7.02 -50.08
N ALA A 26 7.83 8.04 -49.51
CA ALA A 26 8.01 9.33 -50.17
C ALA A 26 8.87 9.20 -51.45
N LEU A 27 9.98 8.46 -51.40
CA LEU A 27 10.81 8.17 -52.55
C LEU A 27 10.05 7.38 -53.61
N ALA A 28 9.35 6.32 -53.23
CA ALA A 28 8.54 5.52 -54.15
C ALA A 28 7.47 6.38 -54.86
N TYR A 29 6.82 7.29 -54.12
CA TYR A 29 5.87 8.23 -54.69
C TYR A 29 6.53 9.17 -55.71
N LEU A 30 7.69 9.74 -55.41
CA LEU A 30 8.43 10.61 -56.32
C LEU A 30 8.87 9.87 -57.59
N PHE A 31 9.32 8.61 -57.48
CA PHE A 31 9.65 7.77 -58.62
C PHE A 31 8.42 7.48 -59.49
N ARG A 32 7.26 7.20 -58.85
CA ARG A 32 6.00 6.96 -59.58
C ARG A 32 5.54 8.21 -60.33
N LEU A 33 5.68 9.39 -59.75
CA LEU A 33 5.39 10.67 -60.41
C LEU A 33 6.27 10.92 -61.64
N LYS A 34 7.55 10.55 -61.59
CA LYS A 34 8.47 10.68 -62.74
C LYS A 34 8.09 9.75 -63.88
N LYS A 35 7.58 8.55 -63.59
CA LYS A 35 7.15 7.57 -64.63
C LYS A 35 5.80 7.91 -65.25
N GLN A 36 4.91 8.63 -64.55
CA GLN A 36 3.56 8.97 -65.04
C GLN A 36 3.48 10.21 -65.93
N LYS A 37 4.60 10.71 -66.49
CA LYS A 37 4.58 11.76 -67.48
C LYS A 37 4.13 11.17 -68.84
N ALA A 38 2.80 10.97 -68.95
CA ALA A 38 2.23 10.70 -70.30
C ALA A 38 2.38 11.96 -71.16
N ARG A 39 3.13 11.86 -72.21
CA ARG A 39 3.19 12.93 -73.26
C ARG A 39 2.14 12.59 -74.35
N ILE A 40 1.01 13.29 -74.25
CA ILE A 40 0.04 13.32 -75.35
C ILE A 40 0.49 14.43 -76.27
N THR A 41 0.97 14.07 -77.48
CA THR A 41 1.24 15.01 -78.55
C THR A 41 -0.05 15.22 -79.33
N LEU A 42 -0.77 16.31 -79.00
CA LEU A 42 -1.94 16.75 -79.78
C LEU A 42 -1.51 17.87 -80.72
N SER A 43 -1.69 17.62 -82.03
CA SER A 43 -1.56 18.68 -83.05
C SER A 43 -2.83 19.53 -82.97
N GLY A 44 -2.74 20.77 -82.48
CA GLY A 44 -3.87 21.70 -82.49
C GLY A 44 -4.25 22.27 -81.10
N LEU A 45 -3.27 22.65 -80.28
CA LEU A 45 -3.46 23.17 -78.90
C LEU A 45 -3.95 24.63 -78.81
N GLN A 46 -4.45 25.23 -79.92
CA GLN A 46 -4.84 26.66 -79.87
C GLN A 46 -6.13 26.98 -79.14
N PHE A 47 -6.90 25.97 -78.67
CA PHE A 47 -8.21 26.16 -77.96
C PHE A 47 -8.29 25.61 -76.54
N LEU A 48 -7.20 25.22 -75.97
CA LEU A 48 -7.25 24.76 -74.54
C LEU A 48 -6.87 25.90 -73.59
N PRO A 49 -7.70 26.25 -72.61
CA PRO A 49 -7.29 27.25 -71.67
C PRO A 49 -6.06 26.77 -70.88
N SER A 50 -4.96 27.49 -71.09
CA SER A 50 -3.63 27.17 -70.52
C SER A 50 -3.45 27.54 -69.07
N GLU A 51 -4.47 27.45 -68.24
CA GLU A 51 -4.32 27.75 -66.81
C GLU A 51 -4.85 26.63 -65.93
N ALA A 52 -4.15 25.49 -65.93
CA ALA A 52 -4.20 24.69 -64.70
C ALA A 52 -3.59 25.54 -63.60
N SER A 53 -4.44 26.07 -62.70
CA SER A 53 -4.01 26.90 -61.58
C SER A 53 -2.89 26.17 -60.84
N LYS A 54 -1.79 26.85 -60.52
CA LYS A 54 -0.69 26.29 -59.73
C LYS A 54 -1.19 25.60 -58.48
N VAL A 55 -2.32 26.07 -57.91
CA VAL A 55 -3.03 25.48 -56.76
C VAL A 55 -3.50 24.06 -57.07
N GLN A 56 -4.05 23.76 -58.26
CA GLN A 56 -4.51 22.40 -58.63
C GLN A 56 -3.34 21.44 -58.78
N LEU A 57 -2.18 21.93 -59.23
CA LEU A 57 -0.99 21.13 -59.40
C LEU A 57 -0.41 20.68 -58.06
N TYR A 58 -0.50 21.52 -57.01
CA TYR A 58 -0.07 21.17 -55.67
C TYR A 58 -1.15 20.39 -54.90
N ALA A 59 -2.43 20.67 -55.12
CA ALA A 59 -3.55 20.02 -54.44
C ALA A 59 -3.54 18.49 -54.64
N ARG A 60 -3.09 17.96 -55.77
CA ARG A 60 -3.00 16.52 -56.04
C ARG A 60 -2.07 15.75 -55.10
N HIS A 61 -1.16 16.45 -54.39
CA HIS A 61 -0.24 15.83 -53.43
C HIS A 61 -0.83 15.76 -52.00
N ILE A 62 -1.92 16.50 -51.75
CA ILE A 62 -2.58 16.55 -50.43
C ILE A 62 -2.97 15.15 -49.91
N PRO A 63 -3.62 14.28 -50.73
CA PRO A 63 -3.97 12.94 -50.22
C PRO A 63 -2.77 12.11 -49.79
N PHE A 64 -1.65 12.23 -50.52
CA PHE A 64 -0.42 11.53 -50.18
C PHE A 64 0.20 12.05 -48.85
N VAL A 65 0.23 13.37 -48.66
CA VAL A 65 0.73 13.99 -47.42
C VAL A 65 -0.14 13.58 -46.24
N LEU A 66 -1.45 13.58 -46.42
CA LEU A 66 -2.38 13.11 -45.39
C LEU A 66 -2.15 11.63 -45.03
N SER A 67 -1.87 10.79 -46.06
CA SER A 67 -1.49 9.39 -45.79
C SER A 67 -0.24 9.28 -44.92
N LEU A 68 0.80 10.05 -45.20
CA LEU A 68 2.04 10.02 -44.39
C LEU A 68 1.81 10.48 -42.98
N ILE A 69 0.98 11.52 -42.79
CA ILE A 69 0.59 11.99 -41.44
C ILE A 69 -0.19 10.89 -40.69
N GLY A 70 -1.18 10.27 -41.36
CA GLY A 70 -1.97 9.19 -40.77
C GLY A 70 -1.10 7.99 -40.38
N PHE A 71 -0.15 7.57 -41.24
CA PHE A 71 0.81 6.50 -40.91
C PHE A 71 1.71 6.88 -39.72
N SER A 72 2.18 8.14 -39.69
CA SER A 72 3.00 8.61 -38.54
C SER A 72 2.25 8.52 -37.22
N LEU A 73 0.97 8.91 -37.19
CA LEU A 73 0.12 8.82 -36.03
C LEU A 73 -0.16 7.37 -35.61
N LEU A 74 -0.34 6.47 -36.60
CA LEU A 74 -0.49 5.03 -36.31
C LEU A 74 0.79 4.43 -35.71
N ILE A 75 1.97 4.81 -36.16
CA ILE A 75 3.23 4.37 -35.56
C ILE A 75 3.32 4.82 -34.09
N ILE A 76 2.91 6.06 -33.80
CA ILE A 76 2.86 6.56 -32.41
C ILE A 76 1.86 5.74 -31.58
N CYS A 77 0.68 5.40 -32.15
CA CYS A 77 -0.30 4.56 -31.47
C CYS A 77 0.26 3.16 -31.15
N LEU A 78 0.95 2.54 -32.11
CA LEU A 78 1.58 1.22 -31.95
C LEU A 78 2.71 1.24 -30.92
N ALA A 79 3.42 2.36 -30.77
CA ALA A 79 4.43 2.54 -29.74
C ALA A 79 3.82 2.60 -28.31
N ARG A 80 2.47 2.62 -28.20
CA ARG A 80 1.70 2.61 -26.94
C ARG A 80 2.16 3.69 -25.97
N PRO A 81 1.84 4.97 -26.23
CA PRO A 81 2.09 6.03 -25.27
C PRO A 81 1.33 5.75 -23.97
N GLN A 82 2.03 5.73 -22.86
CA GLN A 82 1.51 5.50 -21.51
C GLN A 82 1.84 6.70 -20.64
N SER A 83 0.88 7.22 -19.91
CA SER A 83 1.13 8.18 -18.85
C SER A 83 1.27 7.45 -17.53
N SER A 84 2.35 7.73 -16.81
CA SER A 84 2.41 7.42 -15.39
C SER A 84 1.59 8.48 -14.66
N LEU A 85 0.27 8.39 -14.74
CA LEU A 85 -0.58 9.02 -13.74
C LEU A 85 -0.29 8.29 -12.43
N SER A 86 0.69 8.78 -11.67
CA SER A 86 0.71 8.53 -10.27
C SER A 86 -0.45 9.33 -9.64
N TRP A 87 -1.67 8.89 -9.86
CA TRP A 87 -2.57 8.88 -8.76
C TRP A 87 -1.92 7.85 -7.82
N GLN A 88 -1.16 8.33 -6.87
CA GLN A 88 -1.04 7.67 -5.62
C GLN A 88 -2.47 7.63 -5.06
N ASP A 89 -3.28 6.67 -5.49
CA ASP A 89 -4.03 5.93 -4.54
C ASP A 89 -2.94 5.26 -3.68
N VAL A 90 -2.40 6.03 -2.76
CA VAL A 90 -1.82 5.52 -1.55
C VAL A 90 -3.04 4.97 -0.82
N THR A 91 -3.53 3.82 -1.27
CA THR A 91 -4.13 2.86 -0.38
C THR A 91 -2.94 2.52 0.52
N THR A 92 -2.74 3.34 1.52
CA THR A 92 -2.00 3.00 2.72
C THR A 92 -2.86 1.90 3.33
N GLU A 93 -2.69 0.68 2.79
CA GLU A 93 -3.28 -0.49 3.39
C GLU A 93 -2.62 -0.56 4.76
N GLY A 94 -3.34 -0.03 5.75
CA GLY A 94 -2.94 -0.13 7.14
C GLY A 94 -2.87 -1.59 7.54
N ILE A 95 -2.07 -1.90 8.53
CA ILE A 95 -2.07 -3.21 9.18
C ILE A 95 -3.11 -3.23 10.29
N ASP A 96 -3.56 -4.42 10.63
CA ASP A 96 -4.43 -4.61 11.78
C ASP A 96 -3.60 -5.06 12.97
N ILE A 97 -3.78 -4.37 14.08
CA ILE A 97 -3.03 -4.61 15.31
C ILE A 97 -4.00 -4.77 16.48
N ILE A 98 -3.89 -5.84 17.24
CA ILE A 98 -4.52 -5.94 18.56
C ILE A 98 -3.44 -5.83 19.64
N ILE A 99 -3.56 -4.81 20.48
CA ILE A 99 -2.74 -4.69 21.69
C ILE A 99 -3.44 -5.48 22.80
N THR A 100 -2.75 -6.49 23.29
CA THR A 100 -3.25 -7.38 24.35
C THR A 100 -2.46 -7.10 25.61
N MET A 101 -3.11 -6.48 26.59
CA MET A 101 -2.48 -5.91 27.78
C MET A 101 -2.88 -6.66 29.04
N ASP A 102 -1.88 -7.12 29.75
CA ASP A 102 -2.03 -7.65 31.11
C ASP A 102 -2.40 -6.51 32.07
N ILE A 103 -3.43 -6.73 32.88
CA ILE A 103 -3.89 -5.80 33.94
C ILE A 103 -3.91 -6.44 35.32
N SER A 104 -3.22 -7.57 35.52
CA SER A 104 -3.07 -8.26 36.78
C SER A 104 -2.37 -7.39 37.84
N SER A 105 -2.44 -7.80 39.11
CA SER A 105 -1.87 -7.04 40.22
C SER A 105 -0.35 -6.86 40.12
N SER A 106 0.39 -7.79 39.46
CA SER A 106 1.82 -7.68 39.24
C SER A 106 2.20 -6.48 38.37
N MET A 107 1.30 -6.03 37.49
CA MET A 107 1.49 -4.83 36.63
C MET A 107 1.51 -3.52 37.43
N LEU A 108 1.19 -3.53 38.71
CA LEU A 108 1.35 -2.38 39.59
C LEU A 108 2.79 -2.19 40.09
N ALA A 109 3.70 -3.12 39.81
CA ALA A 109 5.12 -2.99 40.16
C ALA A 109 5.75 -1.74 39.56
N GLU A 110 6.61 -1.06 40.35
CA GLU A 110 7.19 0.26 40.02
C GLU A 110 8.63 0.18 39.52
N ASP A 111 9.06 -0.91 38.97
CA ASP A 111 10.34 -1.02 38.25
C ASP A 111 10.32 -0.29 36.89
N LEU A 112 9.14 -0.13 36.28
CA LEU A 112 8.84 0.88 35.24
C LEU A 112 8.09 2.06 35.88
N LYS A 113 8.24 3.27 35.37
CA LYS A 113 7.62 4.45 35.98
C LYS A 113 6.43 4.98 35.20
N PRO A 114 5.30 5.31 35.85
CA PRO A 114 5.06 5.22 37.34
C PRO A 114 4.88 3.78 37.85
N ASN A 115 4.32 2.88 37.06
CA ASN A 115 4.27 1.42 37.24
C ASN A 115 4.23 0.76 35.85
N ARG A 116 4.30 -0.57 35.76
CA ARG A 116 4.31 -1.32 34.48
C ARG A 116 3.05 -1.06 33.65
N LEU A 117 1.86 -1.03 34.28
CA LEU A 117 0.60 -0.80 33.59
C LEU A 117 0.55 0.59 32.98
N GLU A 118 0.81 1.65 33.74
CA GLU A 118 0.76 3.02 33.26
C GLU A 118 1.87 3.31 32.24
N ALA A 119 3.07 2.75 32.43
CA ALA A 119 4.14 2.85 31.44
C ALA A 119 3.73 2.22 30.11
N SER A 120 3.11 1.04 30.13
CA SER A 120 2.63 0.33 28.94
C SER A 120 1.53 1.11 28.22
N LYS A 121 0.57 1.69 28.97
CA LYS A 121 -0.49 2.54 28.41
C LYS A 121 0.08 3.76 27.69
N ASN A 122 1.03 4.47 28.33
CA ASN A 122 1.62 5.67 27.75
C ASN A 122 2.36 5.36 26.44
N VAL A 123 3.21 4.34 26.44
CA VAL A 123 3.97 3.96 25.22
C VAL A 123 3.04 3.43 24.13
N ALA A 124 1.99 2.67 24.49
CA ALA A 124 1.00 2.22 23.52
C ALA A 124 0.22 3.39 22.89
N MET A 125 -0.14 4.42 23.66
CA MET A 125 -0.81 5.62 23.15
C MET A 125 0.09 6.43 22.21
N ASP A 126 1.39 6.51 22.50
CA ASP A 126 2.36 7.15 21.61
C ASP A 126 2.51 6.36 20.29
N PHE A 127 2.60 5.04 20.38
CA PHE A 127 2.62 4.14 19.22
C PHE A 127 1.37 4.31 18.32
N ILE A 128 0.18 4.35 18.92
CA ILE A 128 -1.08 4.57 18.20
C ILE A 128 -1.07 5.93 17.49
N SER A 129 -0.50 6.97 18.13
CA SER A 129 -0.45 8.32 17.56
C SER A 129 0.38 8.41 16.28
N ASN A 130 1.38 7.54 16.13
CA ASN A 130 2.28 7.50 14.98
C ASN A 130 1.76 6.63 13.81
N ARG A 131 0.54 6.07 13.92
CA ARG A 131 -0.03 5.12 12.96
C ARG A 131 -1.44 5.49 12.49
N PRO A 132 -1.62 6.64 11.81
CA PRO A 132 -2.94 7.18 11.49
C PRO A 132 -3.80 6.29 10.59
N ASN A 133 -3.18 5.35 9.85
CA ASN A 133 -3.86 4.54 8.84
C ASN A 133 -4.11 3.09 9.29
N ASP A 134 -3.52 2.66 10.42
CA ASP A 134 -3.68 1.30 10.92
C ASP A 134 -4.98 1.17 11.71
N ARG A 135 -5.62 -0.01 11.64
CA ARG A 135 -6.72 -0.34 12.56
C ARG A 135 -6.13 -0.99 13.80
N ILE A 136 -6.42 -0.40 14.94
CA ILE A 136 -5.88 -0.87 16.22
C ILE A 136 -7.03 -1.20 17.16
N GLY A 137 -6.93 -2.33 17.84
CA GLY A 137 -7.87 -2.75 18.88
C GLY A 137 -7.17 -2.99 20.21
N LEU A 138 -7.95 -3.11 21.29
CA LEU A 138 -7.46 -3.33 22.64
C LEU A 138 -8.18 -4.50 23.30
N VAL A 139 -7.40 -5.47 23.75
CA VAL A 139 -7.83 -6.55 24.62
C VAL A 139 -7.09 -6.41 25.95
N THR A 140 -7.80 -6.49 27.06
CA THR A 140 -7.21 -6.56 28.39
C THR A 140 -7.44 -7.95 28.97
N PHE A 141 -6.51 -8.44 29.77
CA PHE A 141 -6.64 -9.70 30.44
C PHE A 141 -6.02 -9.66 31.84
N SER A 142 -6.55 -10.49 32.73
CA SER A 142 -6.06 -10.82 34.05
C SER A 142 -6.44 -12.28 34.34
N GLY A 143 -7.30 -12.61 35.28
CA GLY A 143 -7.88 -13.96 35.44
C GLY A 143 -8.78 -14.37 34.24
N GLU A 144 -9.40 -13.41 33.60
CA GLU A 144 -10.20 -13.53 32.40
C GLU A 144 -9.72 -12.55 31.33
N SER A 145 -10.33 -12.55 30.13
CA SER A 145 -10.01 -11.60 29.05
C SER A 145 -11.24 -10.84 28.58
N PHE A 146 -11.04 -9.57 28.25
CA PHE A 146 -12.10 -8.69 27.79
C PHE A 146 -11.64 -7.82 26.62
N THR A 147 -12.50 -7.67 25.58
CA THR A 147 -12.24 -6.76 24.47
C THR A 147 -12.70 -5.35 24.85
N GLN A 148 -11.76 -4.46 25.11
CA GLN A 148 -12.04 -3.06 25.41
C GLN A 148 -12.41 -2.26 24.16
N SER A 149 -11.72 -2.56 23.04
CA SER A 149 -12.00 -1.96 21.74
C SER A 149 -11.80 -2.99 20.63
N PRO A 150 -12.76 -3.15 19.70
CA PRO A 150 -12.51 -3.85 18.45
C PRO A 150 -11.51 -3.06 17.61
N LEU A 151 -11.10 -3.61 16.45
CA LEU A 151 -10.30 -2.90 15.46
C LEU A 151 -10.99 -1.62 15.01
N THR A 152 -10.32 -0.48 15.18
CA THR A 152 -10.83 0.84 14.81
C THR A 152 -9.73 1.73 14.26
N THR A 153 -10.10 2.66 13.38
CA THR A 153 -9.28 3.79 12.93
C THR A 153 -9.50 5.05 13.77
N ASP A 154 -10.52 5.05 14.65
CA ASP A 154 -10.73 6.15 15.59
C ASP A 154 -9.78 6.01 16.79
N HIS A 155 -8.56 6.51 16.58
CA HIS A 155 -7.51 6.48 17.60
C HIS A 155 -7.79 7.41 18.80
N SER A 156 -8.68 8.38 18.65
CA SER A 156 -9.07 9.26 19.75
C SER A 156 -9.93 8.51 20.78
N VAL A 157 -10.93 7.77 20.32
CA VAL A 157 -11.74 6.90 21.17
C VAL A 157 -10.87 5.81 21.78
N LEU A 158 -10.02 5.16 20.97
CA LEU A 158 -9.13 4.09 21.47
C LEU A 158 -8.22 4.59 22.61
N LYS A 159 -7.58 5.76 22.47
CA LYS A 159 -6.73 6.33 23.51
C LYS A 159 -7.48 6.67 24.79
N ASN A 160 -8.74 7.07 24.70
CA ASN A 160 -9.58 7.28 25.89
C ASN A 160 -9.85 5.95 26.60
N LEU A 161 -10.15 4.88 25.85
CA LEU A 161 -10.32 3.54 26.44
C LEU A 161 -9.03 3.05 27.10
N PHE A 162 -7.85 3.32 26.52
CA PHE A 162 -6.57 3.01 27.16
C PHE A 162 -6.41 3.72 28.51
N LYS A 163 -6.78 5.01 28.61
CA LYS A 163 -6.71 5.76 29.87
C LYS A 163 -7.59 5.17 30.96
N ASP A 164 -8.76 4.65 30.59
CA ASP A 164 -9.73 4.10 31.51
C ASP A 164 -9.36 2.70 32.04
N VAL A 165 -8.42 2.00 31.37
CA VAL A 165 -7.92 0.70 31.82
C VAL A 165 -7.24 0.83 33.18
N LYS A 166 -7.68 -0.01 34.15
CA LYS A 166 -7.17 -0.04 35.51
C LYS A 166 -7.05 -1.48 36.01
N ASN A 167 -6.12 -1.72 36.91
CA ASN A 167 -6.12 -2.96 37.68
C ASN A 167 -7.43 -3.12 38.49
N GLY A 168 -7.90 -4.35 38.62
CA GLY A 168 -9.13 -4.67 39.36
C GLY A 168 -10.42 -4.55 38.52
N MET A 169 -10.35 -4.27 37.23
CA MET A 169 -11.51 -4.31 36.34
C MET A 169 -11.96 -5.75 36.03
N ILE A 170 -11.03 -6.70 36.11
CA ILE A 170 -11.22 -8.13 35.91
C ILE A 170 -10.68 -8.85 37.14
N GLU A 171 -11.21 -10.03 37.45
CA GLU A 171 -10.71 -10.87 38.53
C GLU A 171 -9.21 -11.09 38.42
N ASP A 172 -8.49 -11.02 39.53
CA ASP A 172 -7.04 -11.11 39.54
C ASP A 172 -6.54 -12.49 39.14
N GLY A 173 -5.41 -12.53 38.45
CA GLY A 173 -4.79 -13.72 37.87
C GLY A 173 -4.08 -13.36 36.57
N THR A 174 -3.51 -14.33 35.87
CA THR A 174 -2.82 -14.09 34.58
C THR A 174 -3.17 -15.20 33.63
N ALA A 175 -4.16 -14.94 32.74
CA ALA A 175 -4.66 -15.87 31.73
C ALA A 175 -4.12 -15.50 30.32
N ILE A 176 -2.81 -15.67 30.13
CA ILE A 176 -2.11 -15.28 28.86
C ILE A 176 -2.74 -15.95 27.64
N GLY A 177 -3.00 -17.27 27.73
CA GLY A 177 -3.59 -18.02 26.63
C GLY A 177 -4.97 -17.53 26.24
N LEU A 178 -5.81 -17.16 27.24
CA LEU A 178 -7.15 -16.62 26.99
C LEU A 178 -7.07 -15.21 26.39
N GLY A 179 -6.16 -14.37 26.88
CA GLY A 179 -5.88 -13.04 26.31
C GLY A 179 -5.49 -13.11 24.84
N LEU A 180 -4.53 -13.99 24.51
CA LEU A 180 -4.09 -14.21 23.13
C LEU A 180 -5.21 -14.79 22.26
N ALA A 181 -5.94 -15.80 22.70
CA ALA A 181 -7.04 -16.38 21.96
C ALA A 181 -8.16 -15.36 21.67
N THR A 182 -8.48 -14.50 22.66
CA THR A 182 -9.44 -13.41 22.46
C THR A 182 -8.94 -12.40 21.43
N ALA A 183 -7.66 -12.01 21.45
CA ALA A 183 -7.06 -11.14 20.46
C ALA A 183 -7.12 -11.74 19.06
N VAL A 184 -6.76 -13.02 18.92
CA VAL A 184 -6.82 -13.73 17.64
C VAL A 184 -8.26 -13.79 17.13
N ASN A 185 -9.24 -14.05 17.99
CA ASN A 185 -10.64 -14.07 17.58
C ASN A 185 -11.15 -12.71 17.06
N ARG A 186 -10.56 -11.59 17.50
CA ARG A 186 -10.91 -10.24 17.04
C ARG A 186 -10.25 -9.84 15.71
N ILE A 187 -9.17 -10.53 15.32
CA ILE A 187 -8.39 -10.18 14.13
C ILE A 187 -8.41 -11.24 13.04
N LYS A 188 -8.83 -12.47 13.33
CA LYS A 188 -8.75 -13.60 12.40
C LYS A 188 -9.46 -13.36 11.07
N ASP A 189 -10.63 -12.71 11.10
CA ASP A 189 -11.50 -12.47 9.95
C ASP A 189 -11.13 -11.16 9.20
N SER A 190 -10.00 -10.55 9.55
CA SER A 190 -9.51 -9.34 8.88
C SER A 190 -8.94 -9.65 7.50
N ASP A 191 -9.25 -8.77 6.53
CA ASP A 191 -8.71 -8.80 5.16
C ASP A 191 -7.37 -8.06 5.03
N ALA A 192 -6.81 -7.51 6.15
CA ALA A 192 -5.55 -6.79 6.12
C ALA A 192 -4.38 -7.71 5.70
N LYS A 193 -3.42 -7.16 4.97
CA LYS A 193 -2.20 -7.89 4.53
C LYS A 193 -1.36 -8.40 5.69
N SER A 194 -1.36 -7.68 6.81
CA SER A 194 -0.68 -8.09 8.03
C SER A 194 -1.63 -8.01 9.22
N LYS A 195 -1.70 -9.11 9.97
CA LYS A 195 -2.47 -9.27 11.20
C LYS A 195 -1.49 -9.47 12.34
N VAL A 196 -1.51 -8.55 13.29
CA VAL A 196 -0.51 -8.48 14.37
C VAL A 196 -1.18 -8.46 15.74
N VAL A 197 -0.67 -9.24 16.66
CA VAL A 197 -0.96 -9.14 18.09
C VAL A 197 0.30 -8.71 18.82
N ILE A 198 0.19 -7.67 19.66
CA ILE A 198 1.24 -7.26 20.61
C ILE A 198 0.79 -7.66 22.01
N LEU A 199 1.40 -8.70 22.54
CA LEU A 199 1.08 -9.25 23.86
C LEU A 199 2.04 -8.69 24.90
N LEU A 200 1.52 -7.93 25.87
CA LEU A 200 2.27 -7.34 26.98
C LEU A 200 1.89 -8.05 28.28
N THR A 201 2.85 -8.64 28.94
CA THR A 201 2.67 -9.29 30.25
C THR A 201 3.98 -9.28 31.04
N ASP A 202 3.87 -9.44 32.34
CA ASP A 202 5.03 -9.51 33.22
C ASP A 202 5.10 -10.84 34.01
N GLY A 203 4.14 -11.74 33.79
CA GLY A 203 3.95 -12.90 34.62
C GLY A 203 3.97 -14.26 33.93
N PHE A 204 3.70 -15.25 34.75
CA PHE A 204 3.42 -16.62 34.34
C PHE A 204 1.93 -16.82 34.12
N ASN A 205 1.57 -17.71 33.21
CA ASN A 205 0.19 -18.11 33.06
C ASN A 205 -0.24 -18.88 34.33
N THR A 206 -1.08 -18.25 35.14
CA THR A 206 -1.55 -18.83 36.42
C THR A 206 -2.98 -19.33 36.35
N THR A 207 -3.78 -18.80 35.45
CA THR A 207 -5.21 -19.07 35.30
C THR A 207 -5.58 -19.19 33.82
N GLY A 208 -6.86 -19.45 33.55
CA GLY A 208 -7.43 -19.53 32.22
C GLY A 208 -7.55 -20.96 31.71
N THR A 209 -8.56 -21.18 30.87
CA THR A 209 -8.92 -22.50 30.31
C THR A 209 -8.11 -22.85 29.05
N ILE A 210 -7.44 -21.89 28.42
CA ILE A 210 -6.66 -22.06 27.20
C ILE A 210 -5.17 -21.94 27.53
N PRO A 211 -4.36 -22.98 27.30
CA PRO A 211 -2.91 -22.89 27.44
C PRO A 211 -2.31 -21.86 26.44
N PRO A 212 -1.26 -21.11 26.83
CA PRO A 212 -0.65 -20.10 25.97
C PRO A 212 -0.17 -20.63 24.62
N LEU A 213 0.44 -21.81 24.58
CA LEU A 213 0.93 -22.43 23.36
C LEU A 213 -0.20 -22.88 22.43
N THR A 214 -1.33 -23.37 22.97
CA THR A 214 -2.52 -23.68 22.18
C THR A 214 -3.09 -22.41 21.53
N ALA A 215 -3.12 -21.29 22.25
CA ALA A 215 -3.52 -20.01 21.68
C ALA A 215 -2.56 -19.54 20.56
N ALA A 216 -1.26 -19.81 20.70
CA ALA A 216 -0.26 -19.53 19.67
C ALA A 216 -0.43 -20.43 18.42
N GLU A 217 -0.79 -21.71 18.59
CA GLU A 217 -1.15 -22.58 17.48
C GLU A 217 -2.34 -22.04 16.68
N ILE A 218 -3.37 -21.60 17.37
CA ILE A 218 -4.53 -20.95 16.74
C ILE A 218 -4.10 -19.67 16.03
N ALA A 219 -3.27 -18.83 16.64
CA ALA A 219 -2.76 -17.62 16.00
C ALA A 219 -2.01 -17.93 14.69
N ARG A 220 -1.16 -18.95 14.70
CA ARG A 220 -0.42 -19.41 13.51
C ARG A 220 -1.36 -19.89 12.41
N GLU A 221 -2.38 -20.65 12.73
CA GLU A 221 -3.37 -21.17 11.75
C GLU A 221 -4.09 -20.04 11.02
N PHE A 222 -4.44 -18.95 11.74
CA PHE A 222 -5.07 -17.76 11.15
C PHE A 222 -4.06 -16.75 10.56
N GLY A 223 -2.77 -17.07 10.52
CA GLY A 223 -1.74 -16.18 10.00
C GLY A 223 -1.55 -14.91 10.83
N VAL A 224 -1.87 -14.96 12.12
CA VAL A 224 -1.72 -13.85 13.06
C VAL A 224 -0.34 -13.89 13.69
N ARG A 225 0.47 -12.86 13.44
CA ARG A 225 1.81 -12.72 14.03
C ARG A 225 1.72 -12.15 15.42
N THR A 226 2.40 -12.78 16.37
CA THR A 226 2.37 -12.35 17.78
C THR A 226 3.74 -11.89 18.23
N TYR A 227 3.86 -10.59 18.56
CA TYR A 227 5.00 -10.03 19.28
C TYR A 227 4.73 -10.11 20.76
N THR A 228 5.65 -10.69 21.52
CA THR A 228 5.52 -10.82 22.96
C THR A 228 6.51 -9.89 23.66
N ILE A 229 6.02 -9.08 24.60
CA ILE A 229 6.82 -8.12 25.35
C ILE A 229 6.74 -8.46 26.83
N GLY A 230 7.84 -8.98 27.38
CA GLY A 230 8.01 -9.21 28.81
C GLY A 230 8.35 -7.91 29.53
N LEU A 231 7.51 -7.50 30.49
CA LEU A 231 7.66 -6.25 31.23
C LEU A 231 8.35 -6.46 32.57
N GLY A 232 9.38 -5.65 32.85
CA GLY A 232 10.04 -5.62 34.13
C GLY A 232 11.41 -6.28 34.21
N THR A 233 11.99 -6.23 35.39
CA THR A 233 13.30 -6.81 35.70
C THR A 233 13.13 -8.18 36.39
N ASN A 234 14.11 -9.08 36.22
CA ASN A 234 14.16 -10.27 37.08
C ASN A 234 14.73 -9.87 38.45
N GLY A 235 14.08 -10.24 39.54
CA GLY A 235 14.54 -9.99 40.89
C GLY A 235 13.50 -9.29 41.76
N MET A 236 13.91 -8.39 42.62
CA MET A 236 13.02 -7.69 43.53
C MET A 236 12.48 -6.40 42.92
N ALA A 237 11.14 -6.28 42.87
CA ALA A 237 10.47 -5.06 42.40
C ALA A 237 9.61 -4.48 43.53
N PRO A 238 9.55 -3.15 43.72
CA PRO A 238 8.69 -2.53 44.71
C PRO A 238 7.24 -2.61 44.21
N MET A 239 6.38 -3.25 44.98
CA MET A 239 4.93 -3.31 44.76
C MET A 239 4.20 -2.48 45.83
N PRO A 240 3.29 -1.59 45.39
CA PRO A 240 2.42 -0.87 46.35
C PRO A 240 1.35 -1.84 46.90
N TYR A 241 1.13 -1.76 48.22
CA TYR A 241 0.04 -2.44 48.82
C TYR A 241 -0.67 -1.52 49.85
N GLN A 242 -1.98 -1.63 49.91
CA GLN A 242 -2.74 -0.85 50.86
C GLN A 242 -2.70 -1.51 52.27
N ASN A 243 -2.18 -0.78 53.23
CA ASN A 243 -2.26 -1.25 54.63
C ASN A 243 -3.66 -0.98 55.19
N GLY A 244 -4.05 -1.75 56.21
CA GLY A 244 -5.40 -1.67 56.80
C GLY A 244 -5.81 -0.31 57.36
N PHE A 245 -4.93 0.70 57.38
CA PHE A 245 -5.16 2.08 57.82
C PHE A 245 -5.30 3.09 56.70
N GLY A 246 -5.46 2.62 55.43
CA GLY A 246 -5.66 3.48 54.27
C GLY A 246 -4.38 4.12 53.70
N GLY A 247 -3.20 3.73 54.20
CA GLY A 247 -1.91 4.17 53.64
C GLY A 247 -1.36 3.18 52.61
N THR A 248 -0.60 3.68 51.63
CA THR A 248 0.16 2.84 50.70
C THR A 248 1.54 2.50 51.28
N SER A 249 1.83 1.22 51.42
CA SER A 249 3.15 0.68 51.81
C SER A 249 3.77 0.01 50.60
N TYR A 250 5.10 -0.05 50.56
CA TYR A 250 5.82 -0.73 49.47
C TYR A 250 6.50 -1.98 50.03
N GLN A 251 6.30 -3.09 49.34
CA GLN A 251 6.98 -4.34 49.64
C GLN A 251 7.78 -4.76 48.42
N ASN A 252 9.04 -5.12 48.61
CA ASN A 252 9.81 -5.73 47.52
C ASN A 252 9.38 -7.17 47.34
N VAL A 253 8.83 -7.47 46.18
CA VAL A 253 8.35 -8.80 45.79
C VAL A 253 9.29 -9.38 44.74
N GLU A 254 9.60 -10.66 44.88
CA GLU A 254 10.37 -11.37 43.83
C GLU A 254 9.50 -11.51 42.58
N VAL A 255 9.97 -10.96 41.46
CA VAL A 255 9.31 -11.03 40.17
C VAL A 255 10.11 -11.87 39.22
N ARG A 256 9.45 -12.80 38.56
CA ARG A 256 10.02 -13.66 37.50
C ARG A 256 9.12 -13.55 36.27
N ILE A 257 9.71 -13.59 35.09
CA ILE A 257 9.02 -13.58 33.80
C ILE A 257 9.19 -14.93 33.15
N ASP A 258 8.13 -15.51 32.61
CA ASP A 258 8.20 -16.74 31.80
C ASP A 258 8.65 -16.40 30.36
N GLU A 259 9.94 -16.08 30.24
CA GLU A 259 10.52 -15.75 28.94
C GLU A 259 10.45 -16.91 27.96
N GLN A 260 10.49 -18.15 28.45
CA GLN A 260 10.49 -19.33 27.59
C GLN A 260 9.16 -19.45 26.84
N THR A 261 8.06 -19.46 27.57
CA THR A 261 6.71 -19.50 26.95
C THR A 261 6.49 -18.34 25.99
N MET A 262 6.92 -17.12 26.33
CA MET A 262 6.78 -15.94 25.47
C MET A 262 7.62 -16.05 24.18
N LYS A 263 8.85 -16.59 24.27
CA LYS A 263 9.69 -16.87 23.10
C LYS A 263 9.06 -17.92 22.20
N GLU A 264 8.53 -18.99 22.79
CA GLU A 264 7.86 -20.06 22.04
C GLU A 264 6.62 -19.54 21.29
N ILE A 265 5.76 -18.73 21.95
CA ILE A 265 4.60 -18.08 21.33
C ILE A 265 5.03 -17.24 20.12
N SER A 266 6.01 -16.35 20.31
CA SER A 266 6.44 -15.45 19.25
C SER A 266 7.10 -16.20 18.08
N GLN A 267 7.95 -17.19 18.34
CA GLN A 267 8.58 -18.01 17.32
C GLN A 267 7.56 -18.82 16.50
N MET A 268 6.60 -19.43 17.18
CA MET A 268 5.57 -20.26 16.55
C MET A 268 4.69 -19.45 15.59
N THR A 269 4.44 -18.17 15.89
CA THR A 269 3.60 -17.27 15.10
C THR A 269 4.37 -16.39 14.11
N GLY A 270 5.71 -16.55 14.02
CA GLY A 270 6.57 -15.75 13.15
C GLY A 270 6.78 -14.30 13.63
N GLY A 271 6.53 -14.04 14.92
CA GLY A 271 6.85 -12.80 15.61
C GLY A 271 8.22 -12.82 16.28
N LYS A 272 8.39 -11.95 17.29
CA LYS A 272 9.63 -11.82 18.07
C LYS A 272 9.30 -11.54 19.53
N TYR A 273 10.12 -12.12 20.44
CA TYR A 273 10.09 -11.80 21.85
C TYR A 273 10.98 -10.61 22.16
N PHE A 274 10.51 -9.72 23.00
CA PHE A 274 11.25 -8.58 23.53
C PHE A 274 11.14 -8.53 25.06
N ARG A 275 12.13 -7.85 25.66
CA ARG A 275 12.11 -7.56 27.09
C ARG A 275 12.25 -6.07 27.35
N ALA A 276 11.30 -5.50 28.07
CA ALA A 276 11.29 -4.10 28.48
C ALA A 276 11.61 -3.99 29.98
N THR A 277 12.78 -3.48 30.31
CA THR A 277 13.24 -3.28 31.68
C THR A 277 13.06 -1.84 32.17
N ASN A 278 12.70 -0.93 31.28
CA ASN A 278 12.42 0.49 31.55
C ASN A 278 11.60 1.11 30.43
N ASN A 279 11.06 2.30 30.66
CA ASN A 279 10.20 3.00 29.70
C ASN A 279 10.89 3.25 28.35
N ARG A 280 12.20 3.55 28.32
CA ARG A 280 12.95 3.80 27.08
C ARG A 280 13.08 2.52 26.25
N SER A 281 13.38 1.38 26.88
CA SER A 281 13.46 0.10 26.18
C SER A 281 12.07 -0.32 25.64
N LEU A 282 11.00 -0.05 26.35
CA LEU A 282 9.65 -0.32 25.89
C LEU A 282 9.31 0.52 24.63
N ALA A 283 9.64 1.81 24.61
CA ALA A 283 9.45 2.65 23.43
C ALA A 283 10.26 2.17 22.23
N ALA A 284 11.53 1.82 22.42
CA ALA A 284 12.40 1.29 21.37
C ALA A 284 11.87 -0.03 20.77
N ILE A 285 11.27 -0.89 21.59
CA ILE A 285 10.63 -2.14 21.14
C ILE A 285 9.46 -1.84 20.20
N TYR A 286 8.60 -0.88 20.53
CA TYR A 286 7.50 -0.50 19.65
C TYR A 286 7.99 0.10 18.33
N GLU A 287 9.10 0.87 18.34
CA GLU A 287 9.73 1.36 17.10
C GLU A 287 10.29 0.20 16.26
N GLU A 288 10.92 -0.80 16.89
CA GLU A 288 11.41 -1.99 16.19
C GLU A 288 10.28 -2.80 15.55
N ILE A 289 9.17 -3.00 16.27
CA ILE A 289 7.96 -3.66 15.74
C ILE A 289 7.42 -2.87 14.53
N ASP A 290 7.40 -1.53 14.62
CA ASP A 290 6.97 -0.66 13.52
C ASP A 290 7.82 -0.88 12.27
N GLN A 291 9.14 -0.93 12.41
CA GLN A 291 10.06 -1.16 11.31
C GLN A 291 9.89 -2.57 10.71
N LEU A 292 9.72 -3.60 11.55
CA LEU A 292 9.53 -4.98 11.10
C LEU A 292 8.25 -5.17 10.28
N GLU A 293 7.19 -4.44 10.61
CA GLU A 293 5.93 -4.53 9.88
C GLU A 293 5.91 -3.65 8.63
N LYS A 294 6.51 -2.46 8.64
CA LYS A 294 6.63 -1.59 7.47
C LYS A 294 7.47 -2.20 6.35
N SER A 295 8.58 -2.84 6.68
CA SER A 295 9.48 -3.47 5.68
C SER A 295 8.81 -4.59 4.87
N LYS A 296 7.71 -5.17 5.36
CA LYS A 296 6.96 -6.24 4.68
C LYS A 296 5.88 -5.72 3.73
N ILE A 297 5.47 -4.46 3.87
CA ILE A 297 4.43 -3.83 3.05
C ILE A 297 5.00 -3.25 1.76
N GLU A 298 6.27 -2.87 1.72
CA GLU A 298 6.91 -2.14 0.60
C GLU A 298 7.03 -2.92 -0.72
N VAL A 299 6.61 -4.18 -0.81
CA VAL A 299 6.94 -5.05 -1.95
C VAL A 299 5.91 -5.05 -3.09
N THR A 300 4.82 -4.28 -3.04
CA THR A 300 3.82 -4.34 -4.12
C THR A 300 3.30 -2.96 -4.56
N GLU A 301 4.19 -2.11 -5.10
CA GLU A 301 3.74 -0.99 -5.93
C GLU A 301 3.26 -1.51 -7.29
N TYR A 302 1.98 -1.78 -7.45
CA TYR A 302 1.37 -1.92 -8.77
C TYR A 302 1.23 -0.55 -9.42
N ARG A 303 2.21 -0.13 -10.24
CA ARG A 303 2.08 1.02 -11.15
C ARG A 303 1.07 0.66 -12.24
N LYS A 304 -0.19 1.00 -12.08
CA LYS A 304 -1.15 0.98 -13.20
C LYS A 304 -0.74 2.07 -14.19
N LYS A 305 -0.17 1.66 -15.33
CA LYS A 305 0.11 2.55 -16.45
C LYS A 305 -1.20 2.78 -17.21
N LYS A 306 -1.57 4.03 -17.42
CA LYS A 306 -2.75 4.40 -18.21
C LYS A 306 -2.32 4.51 -19.69
N GLU A 307 -3.05 3.83 -20.55
CA GLU A 307 -2.84 3.89 -22.01
C GLU A 307 -3.40 5.21 -22.56
N GLU A 308 -2.57 5.96 -23.28
CA GLU A 308 -2.90 7.27 -23.86
C GLU A 308 -2.91 7.25 -25.40
N PHE A 309 -3.10 6.07 -26.01
CA PHE A 309 -3.11 5.94 -27.47
C PHE A 309 -4.39 6.48 -28.13
N PHE A 310 -5.51 6.57 -27.41
CA PHE A 310 -6.82 6.91 -27.94
C PHE A 310 -6.88 8.26 -28.70
N PRO A 311 -6.35 9.38 -28.16
CA PRO A 311 -6.37 10.65 -28.88
C PRO A 311 -5.59 10.58 -30.22
N PHE A 312 -4.47 9.87 -30.24
CA PHE A 312 -3.66 9.69 -31.48
C PHE A 312 -4.41 8.83 -32.49
N ALA A 313 -5.06 7.76 -32.07
CA ALA A 313 -5.88 6.90 -32.92
C ALA A 313 -7.07 7.65 -33.52
N LEU A 314 -7.75 8.50 -32.73
CA LEU A 314 -8.87 9.30 -33.19
C LEU A 314 -8.42 10.33 -34.26
N ILE A 315 -7.31 11.02 -34.01
CA ILE A 315 -6.76 11.98 -35.00
C ILE A 315 -6.34 11.25 -36.27
N ALA A 316 -5.70 10.08 -36.16
CA ALA A 316 -5.33 9.27 -37.32
C ALA A 316 -6.56 8.85 -38.15
N GLY A 317 -7.64 8.43 -37.47
CA GLY A 317 -8.92 8.09 -38.11
C GLY A 317 -9.55 9.27 -38.86
N ILE A 318 -9.53 10.47 -38.27
CA ILE A 318 -10.02 11.71 -38.95
C ILE A 318 -9.17 12.04 -40.19
N VAL A 319 -7.86 11.93 -40.07
CA VAL A 319 -6.93 12.20 -41.20
C VAL A 319 -7.19 11.22 -42.35
N PHE A 320 -7.37 9.92 -42.08
CA PHE A 320 -7.70 8.93 -43.12
C PHE A 320 -9.09 9.15 -43.73
N ALA A 321 -10.07 9.52 -42.94
CA ALA A 321 -11.43 9.86 -43.43
C ALA A 321 -11.40 11.09 -44.35
N LEU A 322 -10.66 12.14 -43.98
CA LEU A 322 -10.43 13.32 -44.80
C LEU A 322 -9.72 12.96 -46.11
N GLN A 323 -8.66 12.15 -46.05
CA GLN A 323 -7.95 11.67 -47.22
C GLN A 323 -8.90 10.91 -48.16
N PHE A 324 -9.70 10.00 -47.63
CA PHE A 324 -10.68 9.22 -48.39
C PHE A 324 -11.72 10.13 -49.09
N MET A 325 -12.27 11.10 -48.36
CA MET A 325 -13.20 12.08 -48.92
C MET A 325 -12.57 12.90 -50.05
N ILE A 326 -11.37 13.45 -49.84
CA ILE A 326 -10.67 14.27 -50.84
C ILE A 326 -10.39 13.44 -52.09
N THR A 327 -9.93 12.21 -51.91
CA THR A 327 -9.62 11.31 -53.05
C THR A 327 -10.85 10.96 -53.84
N ASN A 328 -12.01 10.68 -53.20
CA ASN A 328 -13.22 10.22 -53.87
C ASN A 328 -14.15 11.34 -54.35
N THR A 329 -14.01 12.56 -53.82
CA THR A 329 -14.88 13.70 -54.22
C THR A 329 -14.15 14.65 -55.16
N ILE A 330 -12.97 15.15 -54.79
CA ILE A 330 -12.27 16.20 -55.53
C ILE A 330 -11.43 15.63 -56.67
N PHE A 331 -10.81 14.45 -56.48
CA PHE A 331 -9.91 13.85 -57.47
C PHE A 331 -10.52 12.67 -58.25
N LYS A 332 -11.83 12.44 -58.13
CA LYS A 332 -12.54 11.34 -58.84
C LYS A 332 -12.69 11.54 -60.34
N THR A 333 -12.33 12.70 -60.87
CA THR A 333 -12.63 13.10 -62.24
C THR A 333 -11.50 12.85 -63.23
N ILE A 334 -10.44 12.13 -62.88
CA ILE A 334 -9.32 11.87 -63.80
C ILE A 334 -8.90 10.40 -63.66
N ASN A 335 -9.74 9.51 -64.17
CA ASN A 335 -9.39 8.16 -64.62
C ASN A 335 -10.12 7.86 -65.92
#